data_8af2c4b4865daf82727ac666ef0abfb9
#
_entry.id   8af2c4b4865daf82727ac666ef0abfb9
#
_cell.length_a   1.000
_cell.length_b   1.000
_cell.length_c   1.000
_cell.angle_alpha   90.00
_cell.angle_beta   90.00
_cell.angle_gamma   90.00
#
_symmetry.space_group_name_H-M   'P 1'
#
loop_
_entity.id
_entity.type
_entity.pdbx_description
1 polymer ?
#
loop_
_entity_poly.entity_id
_entity_poly.type
_entity_poly.pdbx_seq_one_letter_code
_entity_poly.pdbx_strand_id
1 'polypeptide(L)'
;MITDSGEHSLWLLPSRPDEKRLQELIQELSAEFGTPCFQPHLTLLGDVALGRAKIKQGARQALTNTAPINAQVLEIGYLDEYFRSFFLRMNHQPALLALYERSCQQLGVAPDSGFMPHISLLYGPLQLAAKKALQMRLMPALVRETICFDRVAVVRSAKSVPIHDWTVLDILALQ
;
A
#
# COMPACT_ATOMS: atom_id res chain seq x y z
N MET A 1 -12.51 6.03 27.71
CA MET A 1 -11.19 5.68 27.14
C MET A 1 -11.44 4.93 25.84
N ILE A 2 -11.16 5.54 24.72
CA ILE A 2 -11.17 4.83 23.43
C ILE A 2 -9.98 3.87 23.53
N THR A 3 -10.22 2.59 23.64
CA THR A 3 -9.18 1.57 23.54
C THR A 3 -8.65 1.65 22.12
N ASP A 4 -7.42 2.11 21.98
CA ASP A 4 -6.64 2.18 20.73
C ASP A 4 -6.26 0.74 20.31
N SER A 5 -7.28 -0.05 20.02
CA SER A 5 -7.19 -1.48 19.79
C SER A 5 -7.15 -1.79 18.30
N GLY A 6 -5.93 -1.97 17.78
CA GLY A 6 -5.74 -3.02 16.78
C GLY A 6 -6.19 -2.80 15.35
N GLU A 7 -6.54 -1.59 14.92
CA GLU A 7 -7.02 -1.30 13.56
C GLU A 7 -6.02 -0.47 12.75
N HIS A 8 -4.73 -0.73 12.94
CA HIS A 8 -3.68 0.05 12.31
C HIS A 8 -2.95 -0.73 11.22
N SER A 9 -2.49 0.01 10.23
CA SER A 9 -1.63 -0.51 9.17
C SER A 9 -0.40 0.38 9.02
N LEU A 10 0.66 -0.19 8.49
CA LEU A 10 1.88 0.51 8.09
C LEU A 10 1.94 0.54 6.57
N TRP A 11 1.84 1.74 6.00
CA TRP A 11 1.88 1.96 4.56
C TRP A 11 3.19 2.58 4.12
N LEU A 12 3.77 2.07 3.06
CA LEU A 12 4.84 2.73 2.30
C LEU A 12 4.18 3.64 1.26
N LEU A 13 4.51 4.93 1.29
CA LEU A 13 3.90 5.94 0.44
C LEU A 13 4.82 6.30 -0.74
N PRO A 14 4.26 6.42 -1.95
CA PRO A 14 4.98 6.97 -3.09
C PRO A 14 5.47 8.39 -2.82
N SER A 15 6.55 8.79 -3.48
CA SER A 15 7.01 10.19 -3.52
C SER A 15 5.90 11.11 -4.02
N ARG A 16 5.95 12.38 -3.68
CA ARG A 16 4.86 13.32 -4.05
C ARG A 16 4.51 13.33 -5.54
N PRO A 17 5.48 13.32 -6.49
CA PRO A 17 5.16 13.22 -7.90
C PRO A 17 4.45 11.92 -8.29
N ASP A 18 4.93 10.79 -7.78
CA ASP A 18 4.33 9.48 -8.04
C ASP A 18 2.97 9.33 -7.36
N GLU A 19 2.85 9.81 -6.12
CA GLU A 19 1.57 9.85 -5.39
C GLU A 19 0.50 10.60 -6.17
N LYS A 20 0.84 11.80 -6.67
CA LYS A 20 -0.09 12.61 -7.47
C LYS A 20 -0.57 11.88 -8.71
N ARG A 21 0.36 11.33 -9.49
CA ARG A 21 0.05 10.59 -10.73
C ARG A 21 -0.83 9.37 -10.45
N LEU A 22 -0.51 8.58 -9.43
CA LEU A 22 -1.28 7.42 -9.04
C LEU A 22 -2.66 7.80 -8.46
N GLN A 23 -2.74 8.90 -7.71
CA GLN A 23 -3.99 9.40 -7.18
C GLN A 23 -4.96 9.84 -8.28
N GLU A 24 -4.46 10.54 -9.30
CA GLU A 24 -5.24 10.94 -10.48
C GLU A 24 -5.79 9.70 -11.19
N LEU A 25 -4.94 8.68 -11.41
CA LEU A 25 -5.38 7.42 -12.01
C LEU A 25 -6.45 6.70 -11.15
N ILE A 26 -6.25 6.59 -9.84
CA ILE A 26 -7.24 5.98 -8.95
C ILE A 26 -8.57 6.75 -8.99
N GLN A 27 -8.55 8.08 -9.04
CA GLN A 27 -9.74 8.91 -9.16
C GLN A 27 -10.50 8.65 -10.48
N GLU A 28 -9.78 8.60 -11.60
CA GLU A 28 -10.35 8.30 -12.91
C GLU A 28 -11.01 6.91 -12.93
N LEU A 29 -10.29 5.90 -12.43
CA LEU A 29 -10.81 4.54 -12.39
C LEU A 29 -11.99 4.39 -11.42
N SER A 30 -11.92 5.04 -10.25
CA SER A 30 -13.02 5.05 -9.28
C SER A 30 -14.29 5.67 -9.86
N ALA A 31 -14.15 6.76 -10.63
CA ALA A 31 -15.27 7.40 -11.32
C ALA A 31 -15.84 6.50 -12.44
N GLU A 32 -14.96 5.85 -13.21
CA GLU A 32 -15.37 4.96 -14.32
C GLU A 32 -16.12 3.72 -13.83
N PHE A 33 -15.67 3.12 -12.72
CA PHE A 33 -16.22 1.84 -12.22
C PHE A 33 -17.14 1.98 -11.01
N GLY A 34 -17.36 3.18 -10.50
CA GLY A 34 -18.19 3.41 -9.32
C GLY A 34 -17.62 2.78 -8.03
N THR A 35 -16.30 2.76 -7.89
CA THR A 35 -15.60 2.16 -6.76
C THR A 35 -15.10 3.23 -5.78
N PRO A 36 -14.79 2.88 -4.50
CA PRO A 36 -14.24 3.83 -3.56
C PRO A 36 -12.89 4.40 -4.03
N CYS A 37 -12.69 5.71 -3.83
CA CYS A 37 -11.42 6.36 -4.02
C CYS A 37 -10.59 6.29 -2.72
N PHE A 38 -9.27 6.11 -2.84
CA PHE A 38 -8.36 5.99 -1.70
C PHE A 38 -6.97 6.53 -2.07
N GLN A 39 -6.16 6.80 -1.05
CA GLN A 39 -4.78 7.25 -1.23
C GLN A 39 -3.89 6.10 -1.74
N PRO A 40 -3.06 6.30 -2.79
CA PRO A 40 -2.14 5.28 -3.27
C PRO A 40 -1.10 4.93 -2.21
N HIS A 41 -0.91 3.64 -1.96
CA HIS A 41 0.02 3.12 -0.98
C HIS A 41 0.39 1.67 -1.26
N LEU A 42 1.52 1.24 -0.69
CA LEU A 42 1.91 -0.16 -0.58
C LEU A 42 1.82 -0.56 0.89
N THR A 43 0.97 -1.52 1.20
CA THR A 43 0.84 -2.01 2.58
C THR A 43 2.05 -2.85 2.95
N LEU A 44 2.84 -2.38 3.92
CA LEU A 44 3.90 -3.19 4.54
C LEU A 44 3.29 -4.16 5.54
N LEU A 45 2.48 -3.66 6.47
CA LEU A 45 1.78 -4.47 7.46
C LEU A 45 0.33 -3.99 7.56
N GLY A 46 -0.62 -4.91 7.46
CA GLY A 46 -2.05 -4.64 7.61
C GLY A 46 -2.61 -5.24 8.88
N ASP A 47 -3.70 -4.67 9.37
CA ASP A 47 -4.48 -5.17 10.52
C ASP A 47 -3.62 -5.48 11.76
N VAL A 48 -2.67 -4.60 12.10
CA VAL A 48 -1.75 -4.79 13.23
C VAL A 48 -2.46 -4.49 14.55
N ALA A 49 -2.52 -5.49 15.43
CA ALA A 49 -3.17 -5.39 16.74
C ALA A 49 -2.30 -4.68 17.80
N LEU A 50 -1.78 -3.51 17.47
CA LEU A 50 -0.97 -2.67 18.35
C LEU A 50 -1.51 -1.24 18.35
N GLY A 51 -1.37 -0.55 19.48
CA GLY A 51 -1.73 0.86 19.59
C GLY A 51 -0.78 1.77 18.78
N ARG A 52 -1.29 2.94 18.36
CA ARG A 52 -0.60 3.93 17.54
C ARG A 52 0.83 4.23 18.00
N ALA A 53 1.05 4.44 19.31
CA ALA A 53 2.36 4.79 19.85
C ALA A 53 3.40 3.68 19.61
N LYS A 54 3.03 2.41 19.80
CA LYS A 54 3.89 1.26 19.57
C LYS A 54 4.23 1.09 18.09
N ILE A 55 3.23 1.21 17.21
CA ILE A 55 3.44 1.12 15.75
C ILE A 55 4.35 2.25 15.28
N LYS A 56 4.12 3.48 15.72
CA LYS A 56 4.97 4.62 15.37
C LYS A 56 6.42 4.42 15.84
N GLN A 57 6.62 3.93 17.06
CA GLN A 57 7.96 3.64 17.59
C GLN A 57 8.66 2.54 16.78
N GLY A 58 7.98 1.41 16.54
CA GLY A 58 8.53 0.31 15.75
C GLY A 58 8.83 0.72 14.31
N ALA A 59 7.96 1.52 13.69
CA ALA A 59 8.18 2.08 12.37
C ALA A 59 9.46 2.95 12.33
N ARG A 60 9.65 3.86 13.29
CA ARG A 60 10.89 4.66 13.39
C ARG A 60 12.14 3.80 13.48
N GLN A 61 12.10 2.74 14.26
CA GLN A 61 13.22 1.81 14.40
C GLN A 61 13.47 1.05 13.09
N ALA A 62 12.43 0.59 12.41
CA ALA A 62 12.54 -0.09 11.12
C ALA A 62 13.11 0.80 10.02
N LEU A 63 12.82 2.12 10.07
CA LEU A 63 13.26 3.10 9.08
C LEU A 63 14.70 3.60 9.27
N THR A 64 15.36 3.27 10.37
CA THR A 64 16.72 3.76 10.65
C THR A 64 17.67 3.46 9.50
N ASN A 65 18.33 4.49 8.96
CA ASN A 65 19.25 4.40 7.81
C ASN A 65 18.60 3.76 6.57
N THR A 66 17.34 4.09 6.29
CA THR A 66 16.62 3.59 5.12
C THR A 66 16.40 4.72 4.12
N ALA A 67 17.20 4.74 3.06
CA ALA A 67 17.03 5.68 1.95
C ALA A 67 15.70 5.44 1.19
N PRO A 68 15.20 6.44 0.42
CA PRO A 68 14.08 6.25 -0.49
C PRO A 68 14.25 5.02 -1.38
N ILE A 69 13.16 4.28 -1.59
CA ILE A 69 13.16 2.99 -2.28
C ILE A 69 12.55 3.16 -3.67
N ASN A 70 13.30 2.78 -4.69
CA ASN A 70 12.80 2.71 -6.06
C ASN A 70 12.42 1.26 -6.39
N ALA A 71 11.16 1.01 -6.65
CA ALA A 71 10.66 -0.30 -7.03
C ALA A 71 9.98 -0.25 -8.42
N GLN A 72 10.16 -1.29 -9.21
CA GLN A 72 9.61 -1.37 -10.55
C GLN A 72 8.27 -2.11 -10.56
N VAL A 73 7.34 -1.64 -11.36
CA VAL A 73 6.10 -2.34 -11.65
C VAL A 73 6.40 -3.54 -12.55
N LEU A 74 6.17 -4.75 -12.05
CA LEU A 74 6.37 -5.99 -12.81
C LEU A 74 5.20 -6.29 -13.73
N GLU A 75 4.00 -6.16 -13.20
CA GLU A 75 2.76 -6.48 -13.90
C GLU A 75 1.57 -5.75 -13.28
N ILE A 76 0.48 -5.70 -14.01
CA ILE A 76 -0.84 -5.36 -13.48
C ILE A 76 -1.54 -6.66 -13.15
N GLY A 77 -1.85 -6.86 -11.86
CA GLY A 77 -2.53 -8.03 -11.34
C GLY A 77 -3.98 -7.77 -10.98
N TYR A 78 -4.76 -8.82 -10.89
CA TYR A 78 -6.13 -8.77 -10.36
C TYR A 78 -6.51 -10.10 -9.73
N LEU A 79 -7.29 -10.04 -8.64
CA LEU A 79 -7.82 -11.20 -7.93
C LEU A 79 -9.33 -11.03 -7.72
N ASP A 80 -9.99 -12.11 -7.36
CA ASP A 80 -11.40 -12.08 -6.93
C ASP A 80 -11.49 -11.81 -5.42
N GLU A 81 -10.87 -10.69 -5.02
CA GLU A 81 -10.81 -10.22 -3.64
C GLU A 81 -11.09 -8.72 -3.60
N TYR A 82 -11.83 -8.26 -2.61
CA TYR A 82 -12.23 -6.86 -2.50
C TYR A 82 -11.04 -5.90 -2.50
N PHE A 83 -10.05 -6.11 -1.64
CA PHE A 83 -8.89 -5.23 -1.47
C PHE A 83 -7.71 -5.53 -2.41
N ARG A 84 -7.79 -6.58 -3.23
CA ARG A 84 -6.82 -6.93 -4.27
C ARG A 84 -7.51 -7.16 -5.60
N SER A 85 -8.54 -6.36 -5.87
CA SER A 85 -9.35 -6.49 -7.06
C SER A 85 -8.57 -6.17 -8.34
N PHE A 86 -7.79 -5.06 -8.32
CA PHE A 86 -6.94 -4.65 -9.43
C PHE A 86 -5.77 -3.81 -8.90
N PHE A 87 -4.53 -4.18 -9.22
CA PHE A 87 -3.34 -3.61 -8.58
C PHE A 87 -2.08 -3.66 -9.46
N LEU A 88 -1.11 -2.82 -9.13
CA LEU A 88 0.26 -2.88 -9.63
C LEU A 88 1.09 -3.79 -8.73
N ARG A 89 1.61 -4.89 -9.25
CA ARG A 89 2.55 -5.74 -8.55
C ARG A 89 3.95 -5.18 -8.70
N MET A 90 4.62 -4.95 -7.58
CA MET A 90 5.98 -4.42 -7.55
C MET A 90 7.00 -5.56 -7.54
N ASN A 91 8.21 -5.29 -8.02
CA ASN A 91 9.32 -6.23 -7.90
C ASN A 91 9.76 -6.40 -6.44
N HIS A 92 10.36 -7.53 -6.12
CA HIS A 92 10.96 -7.82 -4.82
C HIS A 92 12.32 -7.10 -4.70
N GLN A 93 12.27 -5.77 -4.70
CA GLN A 93 13.46 -4.94 -4.55
C GLN A 93 14.08 -5.17 -3.15
N PRO A 94 15.41 -5.45 -3.04
CA PRO A 94 16.02 -5.86 -1.77
C PRO A 94 15.80 -4.89 -0.60
N ALA A 95 15.85 -3.59 -0.84
CA ALA A 95 15.61 -2.59 0.21
C ALA A 95 14.14 -2.59 0.69
N LEU A 96 13.19 -2.87 -0.21
CA LEU A 96 11.77 -3.01 0.13
C LEU A 96 11.53 -4.24 1.03
N LEU A 97 12.11 -5.38 0.65
CA LEU A 97 12.01 -6.60 1.46
C LEU A 97 12.68 -6.43 2.82
N ALA A 98 13.87 -5.82 2.86
CA ALA A 98 14.57 -5.53 4.11
C ALA A 98 13.75 -4.60 5.02
N LEU A 99 13.08 -3.58 4.47
CA LEU A 99 12.17 -2.72 5.23
C LEU A 99 10.97 -3.50 5.77
N TYR A 100 10.36 -4.36 4.96
CA TYR A 100 9.26 -5.23 5.37
C TYR A 100 9.68 -6.13 6.54
N GLU A 101 10.81 -6.84 6.42
CA GLU A 101 11.32 -7.74 7.45
C GLU A 101 11.65 -7.02 8.76
N ARG A 102 12.31 -5.85 8.68
CA ARG A 102 12.56 -5.01 9.86
C ARG A 102 11.27 -4.52 10.50
N SER A 103 10.27 -4.15 9.71
CA SER A 103 8.97 -3.75 10.22
C SER A 103 8.29 -4.88 10.98
N CYS A 104 8.31 -6.10 10.43
CA CYS A 104 7.82 -7.30 11.11
C CYS A 104 8.56 -7.52 12.45
N GLN A 105 9.88 -7.45 12.44
CA GLN A 105 10.70 -7.66 13.63
C GLN A 105 10.41 -6.61 14.73
N GLN A 106 10.39 -5.33 14.36
CA GLN A 106 10.17 -4.24 15.32
C GLN A 106 8.76 -4.22 15.91
N LEU A 107 7.79 -4.73 15.19
CA LEU A 107 6.39 -4.78 15.62
C LEU A 107 5.96 -6.15 16.16
N GLY A 108 6.87 -7.13 16.18
CA GLY A 108 6.58 -8.49 16.67
C GLY A 108 5.52 -9.20 15.82
N VAL A 109 5.46 -8.89 14.53
CA VAL A 109 4.55 -9.54 13.57
C VAL A 109 5.32 -10.62 12.82
N ALA A 110 4.75 -11.81 12.72
CA ALA A 110 5.37 -12.88 11.94
C ALA A 110 5.42 -12.50 10.44
N PRO A 111 6.57 -12.64 9.77
CA PRO A 111 6.65 -12.40 8.32
C PRO A 111 5.76 -13.37 7.56
N ASP A 112 5.06 -12.85 6.56
CA ASP A 112 4.31 -13.66 5.60
C ASP A 112 5.24 -14.11 4.46
N SER A 113 5.42 -15.40 4.28
CA SER A 113 6.22 -15.97 3.18
C SER A 113 5.63 -15.66 1.80
N GLY A 114 4.33 -15.33 1.75
CA GLY A 114 3.60 -14.91 0.56
C GLY A 114 3.56 -13.39 0.36
N PHE A 115 4.38 -12.61 1.07
CA PHE A 115 4.39 -11.16 0.92
C PHE A 115 4.55 -10.75 -0.54
N MET A 116 3.52 -10.13 -1.08
CA MET A 116 3.44 -9.64 -2.44
C MET A 116 3.31 -8.11 -2.41
N PRO A 117 4.40 -7.37 -2.61
CA PRO A 117 4.34 -5.91 -2.63
C PRO A 117 3.51 -5.42 -3.81
N HIS A 118 2.48 -4.62 -3.53
CA HIS A 118 1.58 -4.08 -4.56
C HIS A 118 0.98 -2.74 -4.17
N ILE A 119 0.57 -1.97 -5.18
CA ILE A 119 -0.25 -0.76 -5.04
C ILE A 119 -1.60 -1.05 -5.66
N SER A 120 -2.66 -1.02 -4.87
CA SER A 120 -4.02 -1.17 -5.39
C SER A 120 -4.44 0.05 -6.21
N LEU A 121 -5.13 -0.20 -7.32
CA LEU A 121 -5.73 0.82 -8.18
C LEU A 121 -7.25 0.84 -8.07
N LEU A 122 -7.87 -0.30 -7.78
CA LEU A 122 -9.31 -0.45 -7.54
C LEU A 122 -9.58 -1.43 -6.41
N TYR A 123 -10.58 -1.12 -5.61
CA TYR A 123 -11.20 -2.02 -4.65
C TYR A 123 -12.62 -2.38 -5.11
N GLY A 124 -13.10 -3.52 -4.64
CA GLY A 124 -14.47 -3.96 -4.90
C GLY A 124 -14.60 -4.97 -6.05
N PRO A 125 -15.81 -5.47 -6.26
CA PRO A 125 -16.08 -6.46 -7.28
C PRO A 125 -16.07 -5.84 -8.69
N LEU A 126 -15.21 -6.36 -9.57
CA LEU A 126 -15.22 -6.05 -11.00
C LEU A 126 -15.37 -7.33 -11.79
N GLN A 127 -16.10 -7.24 -12.91
CA GLN A 127 -16.21 -8.35 -13.86
C GLN A 127 -14.84 -8.68 -14.46
N LEU A 128 -14.55 -9.96 -14.64
CA LEU A 128 -13.28 -10.41 -15.19
C LEU A 128 -12.96 -9.80 -16.57
N ALA A 129 -13.97 -9.65 -17.42
CA ALA A 129 -13.80 -9.01 -18.73
C ALA A 129 -13.35 -7.55 -18.61
N ALA A 130 -13.90 -6.80 -17.65
CA ALA A 130 -13.50 -5.42 -17.37
C ALA A 130 -12.06 -5.36 -16.85
N LYS A 131 -11.66 -6.26 -15.94
CA LYS A 131 -10.27 -6.36 -15.42
C LYS A 131 -9.27 -6.62 -16.55
N LYS A 132 -9.59 -7.55 -17.46
CA LYS A 132 -8.73 -7.87 -18.61
C LYS A 132 -8.59 -6.69 -19.57
N ALA A 133 -9.70 -6.03 -19.92
CA ALA A 133 -9.69 -4.86 -20.79
C ALA A 133 -8.89 -3.71 -20.18
N LEU A 134 -9.05 -3.46 -18.87
CA LEU A 134 -8.33 -2.44 -18.14
C LEU A 134 -6.83 -2.76 -18.05
N GLN A 135 -6.47 -4.01 -17.82
CA GLN A 135 -5.06 -4.44 -17.81
C GLN A 135 -4.39 -4.15 -19.15
N MET A 136 -5.04 -4.54 -20.27
CA MET A 136 -4.51 -4.25 -21.62
C MET A 136 -4.36 -2.75 -21.89
N ARG A 137 -5.33 -1.94 -21.43
CA ARG A 137 -5.31 -0.48 -21.58
C ARG A 137 -4.15 0.17 -20.83
N LEU A 138 -3.88 -0.25 -19.61
CA LEU A 138 -2.91 0.40 -18.72
C LEU A 138 -1.49 -0.18 -18.81
N MET A 139 -1.34 -1.42 -19.28
CA MET A 139 -0.06 -2.13 -19.31
C MET A 139 1.06 -1.35 -20.02
N PRO A 140 0.83 -0.73 -21.21
CA PRO A 140 1.91 -0.02 -21.91
C PRO A 140 2.48 1.18 -21.16
N ALA A 141 1.65 1.82 -20.32
CA ALA A 141 2.04 3.02 -19.58
C ALA A 141 2.61 2.71 -18.19
N LEU A 142 2.27 1.58 -17.59
CA LEU A 142 2.56 1.32 -16.18
C LEU A 142 3.57 0.19 -15.95
N VAL A 143 3.57 -0.85 -16.79
CA VAL A 143 4.53 -1.96 -16.62
C VAL A 143 5.93 -1.48 -16.96
N ARG A 144 6.90 -1.80 -16.08
CA ARG A 144 8.30 -1.34 -16.08
C ARG A 144 8.52 0.08 -15.59
N GLU A 145 7.45 0.84 -15.24
CA GLU A 145 7.60 2.10 -14.55
C GLU A 145 8.28 1.89 -13.20
N THR A 146 9.10 2.85 -12.80
CA THR A 146 9.71 2.89 -11.48
C THR A 146 8.93 3.86 -10.59
N ILE A 147 8.55 3.40 -9.41
CA ILE A 147 7.88 4.21 -8.40
C ILE A 147 8.85 4.41 -7.24
N CYS A 148 9.08 5.67 -6.87
CA CYS A 148 9.87 6.05 -5.73
C CYS A 148 8.99 6.11 -4.48
N PHE A 149 9.42 5.44 -3.41
CA PHE A 149 8.78 5.51 -2.10
C PHE A 149 9.72 6.25 -1.14
N ASP A 150 9.23 7.27 -0.46
CA ASP A 150 10.04 8.15 0.38
C ASP A 150 9.48 8.37 1.80
N ARG A 151 8.33 7.78 2.11
CA ARG A 151 7.66 7.94 3.41
C ARG A 151 6.95 6.66 3.82
N VAL A 152 6.84 6.49 5.14
CA VAL A 152 5.96 5.48 5.75
C VAL A 152 4.89 6.19 6.55
N ALA A 153 3.65 5.72 6.46
CA ALA A 153 2.52 6.21 7.23
C ALA A 153 2.01 5.16 8.22
N VAL A 154 1.70 5.61 9.43
CA VAL A 154 0.85 4.87 10.37
C VAL A 154 -0.57 5.28 10.09
N VAL A 155 -1.43 4.32 9.76
CA VAL A 155 -2.79 4.60 9.29
C VAL A 155 -3.78 3.80 10.13
N ARG A 156 -4.87 4.44 10.52
CA ARG A 156 -6.03 3.73 11.02
C ARG A 156 -6.79 3.20 9.81
N SER A 157 -6.55 1.94 9.50
CA SER A 157 -7.20 1.23 8.40
C SER A 157 -7.22 -0.25 8.73
N ALA A 158 -8.37 -0.84 8.71
CA ALA A 158 -8.55 -2.29 8.83
C ALA A 158 -9.67 -2.69 7.87
N LYS A 159 -9.82 -3.97 7.59
CA LYS A 159 -10.92 -4.47 6.77
C LYS A 159 -12.30 -4.15 7.36
N SER A 160 -12.36 -3.95 8.69
CA SER A 160 -13.56 -3.54 9.43
C SER A 160 -13.84 -2.04 9.36
N VAL A 161 -12.86 -1.20 8.96
CA VAL A 161 -13.01 0.26 8.89
C VAL A 161 -13.41 0.64 7.45
N PRO A 162 -14.53 1.36 7.26
CA PRO A 162 -14.89 1.87 5.93
C PRO A 162 -13.76 2.71 5.31
N ILE A 163 -13.54 2.57 4.00
CA ILE A 163 -12.41 3.23 3.31
C ILE A 163 -12.43 4.75 3.50
N HIS A 164 -13.60 5.37 3.51
CA HIS A 164 -13.73 6.82 3.73
C HIS A 164 -13.39 7.28 5.17
N ASP A 165 -13.30 6.34 6.13
CA ASP A 165 -12.90 6.59 7.51
C ASP A 165 -11.40 6.28 7.74
N TRP A 166 -10.68 5.81 6.73
CA TRP A 166 -9.24 5.60 6.84
C TRP A 166 -8.52 6.91 7.09
N THR A 167 -7.67 6.92 8.09
CA THR A 167 -7.03 8.15 8.57
C THR A 167 -5.54 7.93 8.75
N VAL A 168 -4.74 8.76 8.07
CA VAL A 168 -3.29 8.83 8.31
C VAL A 168 -3.05 9.53 9.65
N LEU A 169 -2.40 8.83 10.57
CA LEU A 169 -2.15 9.27 11.94
C LEU A 169 -0.75 9.88 12.09
N ASP A 170 0.24 9.29 11.43
CA ASP A 170 1.63 9.74 11.44
C ASP A 170 2.29 9.48 10.09
N ILE A 171 3.22 10.35 9.71
CA ILE A 171 4.07 10.19 8.52
C ILE A 171 5.53 10.29 8.96
N LEU A 172 6.35 9.34 8.51
CA LEU A 172 7.77 9.25 8.78
C LEU A 172 8.53 9.22 7.45
N ALA A 173 9.50 10.13 7.27
CA ALA A 173 10.33 10.16 6.08
C ALA A 173 11.39 9.04 6.09
N LEU A 174 11.68 8.48 4.94
CA LEU A 174 12.88 7.69 4.68
C LEU A 174 14.10 8.62 4.56
N GLN A 175 15.29 8.20 5.05
CA GLN A 175 16.49 9.05 5.14
C GLN A 175 17.73 8.33 4.63
#